data_df4e2d91212395e23a6fe166a2c75b7e
#
_entry.id   df4e2d91212395e23a6fe166a2c75b7e
#
_cell.length_a   1.000
_cell.length_b   1.000
_cell.length_c   1.000
_cell.angle_alpha   90.00
_cell.angle_beta   90.00
_cell.angle_gamma   90.00
#
_symmetry.space_group_name_H-M   'P 1'
#
loop_
_entity.id
_entity.type
_entity.pdbx_description
1 polymer ?
#
loop_
_entity_poly.entity_id
_entity_poly.type
_entity_poly.pdbx_seq_one_letter_code
_entity_poly.pdbx_strand_id
1 'polypeptide(L)'
;RIPNQMIASDPILSDCKLMNYGFDYDRVYGKNHTAPVFRSLAEYKDDFLYTARRFLKGDDSTLGAFLNAMHLNAADHGTINYICNYEGFRLHDLVSYEHKHNEANGEENCDGQDENCSWNCGVEGPSRKKAVCQLRNRQIRNILTMLFLAQGTPMLFGGDEFCNSQNGNNNPYCQDNPTGWIDWSAKKHGEEIMNYVRFLSELRNKSPLFHQN
;
A
#
# COMPACT_ATOMS: atom_id res chain seq x y z
N ARG A 1 -13.64 12.64 18.80
CA ARG A 1 -14.27 13.57 17.80
C ARG A 1 -13.73 15.01 17.86
N ILE A 2 -13.23 15.45 19.01
CA ILE A 2 -12.56 16.73 19.22
C ILE A 2 -11.08 16.71 18.74
N PRO A 3 -10.35 15.56 18.76
CA PRO A 3 -8.90 15.56 18.49
C PRO A 3 -8.49 16.12 17.13
N ASN A 4 -9.20 15.79 16.05
CA ASN A 4 -8.82 16.23 14.70
C ASN A 4 -8.89 17.76 14.54
N GLN A 5 -9.91 18.38 15.13
CA GLN A 5 -10.10 19.83 15.09
C GLN A 5 -9.02 20.55 15.93
N MET A 6 -8.69 19.99 17.10
CA MET A 6 -7.62 20.52 17.95
C MET A 6 -6.25 20.41 17.28
N ILE A 7 -5.97 19.26 16.64
CA ILE A 7 -4.71 19.02 15.92
C ILE A 7 -4.58 19.97 14.73
N ALA A 8 -5.64 20.13 13.93
CA ALA A 8 -5.62 21.01 12.76
C ALA A 8 -5.47 22.50 13.08
N SER A 9 -5.91 22.92 14.29
CA SER A 9 -5.82 24.31 14.76
C SER A 9 -4.65 24.57 15.72
N ASP A 10 -3.87 23.55 16.07
CA ASP A 10 -2.71 23.70 16.94
C ASP A 10 -1.58 24.44 16.21
N PRO A 11 -1.01 25.52 16.80
CA PRO A 11 0.02 26.32 16.13
C PRO A 11 1.30 25.55 15.77
N ILE A 12 1.61 24.49 16.50
CA ILE A 12 2.80 23.67 16.26
C ILE A 12 2.50 22.61 15.19
N LEU A 13 1.33 21.96 15.28
CA LEU A 13 0.93 20.87 14.40
C LEU A 13 0.41 21.35 13.05
N SER A 14 0.01 22.64 12.93
CA SER A 14 -0.44 23.22 11.66
C SER A 14 0.62 23.17 10.54
N ASP A 15 1.91 23.12 10.91
CA ASP A 15 3.03 23.00 9.97
C ASP A 15 3.39 21.53 9.66
N CYS A 16 2.75 20.56 10.34
CA CYS A 16 2.96 19.14 10.13
C CYS A 16 2.02 18.61 9.03
N LYS A 17 2.49 17.58 8.31
CA LYS A 17 1.61 16.79 7.44
C LYS A 17 0.80 15.83 8.30
N LEU A 18 -0.52 15.94 8.24
CA LEU A 18 -1.46 15.11 8.99
C LEU A 18 -2.04 14.07 8.03
N MET A 19 -1.90 12.79 8.38
CA MET A 19 -2.37 11.67 7.57
C MET A 19 -3.41 10.87 8.35
N ASN A 20 -4.53 10.53 7.71
CA ASN A 20 -5.61 9.75 8.31
C ASN A 20 -6.40 8.98 7.25
N TYR A 21 -7.25 8.04 7.65
CA TYR A 21 -8.16 7.28 6.78
C TYR A 21 -9.44 8.06 6.39
N GLY A 22 -9.58 9.27 6.82
CA GLY A 22 -10.67 10.17 6.46
C GLY A 22 -10.73 11.38 7.38
N PHE A 23 -10.93 12.53 6.79
CA PHE A 23 -11.17 13.78 7.53
C PHE A 23 -12.61 14.21 7.34
N ASP A 24 -13.32 14.47 8.43
CA ASP A 24 -14.59 15.18 8.39
C ASP A 24 -14.29 16.70 8.28
N TYR A 25 -14.13 17.17 7.05
CA TYR A 25 -13.74 18.55 6.75
C TYR A 25 -14.73 19.57 7.34
N ASP A 26 -16.02 19.28 7.32
CA ASP A 26 -17.05 20.14 7.89
C ASP A 26 -16.88 20.30 9.41
N ARG A 27 -16.35 19.28 10.08
CA ARG A 27 -16.05 19.33 11.52
C ARG A 27 -14.71 19.97 11.83
N VAL A 28 -13.74 19.81 10.95
CA VAL A 28 -12.40 20.39 11.15
C VAL A 28 -12.44 21.90 10.91
N TYR A 29 -13.15 22.34 9.86
CA TYR A 29 -13.11 23.73 9.39
C TYR A 29 -14.45 24.47 9.41
N GLY A 30 -15.57 23.79 9.77
CA GLY A 30 -16.91 24.35 9.78
C GLY A 30 -17.64 24.22 8.43
N LYS A 31 -18.97 24.24 8.47
CA LYS A 31 -19.84 23.93 7.30
C LYS A 31 -19.76 24.90 6.12
N ASN A 32 -19.16 26.05 6.27
CA ASN A 32 -19.08 27.08 5.21
C ASN A 32 -17.62 27.40 4.84
N HIS A 33 -16.71 26.43 5.01
CA HIS A 33 -15.35 26.66 4.61
C HIS A 33 -15.27 26.81 3.07
N THR A 34 -14.91 27.98 2.63
CA THR A 34 -14.30 28.14 1.31
C THR A 34 -12.92 27.55 1.43
N ALA A 35 -12.78 26.29 1.00
CA ALA A 35 -11.62 25.49 1.26
C ALA A 35 -10.32 26.18 0.80
N PRO A 36 -9.46 26.61 1.71
CA PRO A 36 -8.07 26.71 1.37
C PRO A 36 -7.59 25.28 1.08
N VAL A 37 -6.79 25.11 0.06
CA VAL A 37 -6.14 23.85 -0.25
C VAL A 37 -5.42 23.36 1.01
N PHE A 38 -5.93 22.28 1.62
CA PHE A 38 -5.36 21.74 2.88
C PHE A 38 -4.10 20.94 2.56
N ARG A 39 -3.05 21.64 2.18
CA ARG A 39 -1.76 21.05 1.80
C ARG A 39 -1.11 20.21 2.91
N SER A 40 -1.54 20.42 4.16
CA SER A 40 -1.07 19.65 5.32
C SER A 40 -1.85 18.37 5.57
N LEU A 41 -3.04 18.20 4.96
CA LEU A 41 -3.87 17.02 5.16
C LEU A 41 -3.70 16.03 4.02
N ALA A 42 -3.63 14.74 4.34
CA ALA A 42 -3.61 13.67 3.36
C ALA A 42 -4.40 12.45 3.85
N GLU A 43 -5.16 11.84 2.95
CA GLU A 43 -5.97 10.67 3.24
C GLU A 43 -5.39 9.40 2.64
N TYR A 44 -5.37 8.33 3.43
CA TYR A 44 -5.10 6.98 2.96
C TYR A 44 -6.29 6.45 2.16
N LYS A 45 -6.02 5.83 1.01
CA LYS A 45 -7.06 5.30 0.10
C LYS A 45 -7.02 3.77 0.04
N ASP A 46 -7.82 3.13 0.91
CA ASP A 46 -8.02 1.68 0.91
C ASP A 46 -8.61 1.19 -0.42
N ASP A 47 -9.45 2.00 -1.05
CA ASP A 47 -10.04 1.66 -2.35
C ASP A 47 -8.96 1.40 -3.41
N PHE A 48 -7.84 2.14 -3.39
CA PHE A 48 -6.72 1.90 -4.29
C PHE A 48 -6.09 0.53 -4.04
N LEU A 49 -5.85 0.17 -2.77
CA LEU A 49 -5.28 -1.13 -2.38
C LEU A 49 -6.13 -2.27 -2.95
N TYR A 50 -7.42 -2.28 -2.65
CA TYR A 50 -8.29 -3.38 -3.04
C TYR A 50 -8.51 -3.44 -4.56
N THR A 51 -8.72 -2.31 -5.22
CA THR A 51 -8.95 -2.28 -6.67
C THR A 51 -7.71 -2.67 -7.46
N ALA A 52 -6.51 -2.22 -7.04
CA ALA A 52 -5.26 -2.59 -7.71
C ALA A 52 -4.93 -4.07 -7.54
N ARG A 53 -5.12 -4.63 -6.35
CA ARG A 53 -4.91 -6.06 -6.08
C ARG A 53 -5.87 -6.94 -6.89
N ARG A 54 -7.16 -6.62 -6.92
CA ARG A 54 -8.18 -7.35 -7.69
C ARG A 54 -7.92 -7.28 -9.19
N PHE A 55 -7.55 -6.10 -9.69
CA PHE A 55 -7.18 -5.94 -11.08
C PHE A 55 -5.93 -6.76 -11.45
N LEU A 56 -4.90 -6.75 -10.59
CA LEU A 56 -3.68 -7.53 -10.78
C LEU A 56 -3.95 -9.05 -10.78
N LYS A 57 -4.84 -9.50 -9.89
CA LYS A 57 -5.27 -10.90 -9.78
C LYS A 57 -6.04 -11.35 -11.02
N GLY A 58 -6.72 -10.42 -11.71
CA GLY A 58 -7.53 -10.68 -12.89
C GLY A 58 -9.00 -10.96 -12.57
N ASP A 59 -9.51 -10.43 -11.47
CA ASP A 59 -10.94 -10.54 -11.12
C ASP A 59 -11.79 -9.80 -12.17
N ASP A 60 -12.96 -10.35 -12.45
CA ASP A 60 -13.88 -9.81 -13.46
C ASP A 60 -14.36 -8.39 -13.10
N SER A 61 -14.61 -7.58 -14.13
CA SER A 61 -15.23 -6.24 -14.03
C SER A 61 -14.44 -5.23 -13.17
N THR A 62 -13.15 -5.42 -12.96
CA THR A 62 -12.32 -4.54 -12.10
C THR A 62 -11.73 -3.34 -12.81
N LEU A 63 -11.66 -3.34 -14.15
CA LEU A 63 -10.97 -2.31 -14.94
C LEU A 63 -11.50 -0.89 -14.68
N GLY A 64 -12.83 -0.71 -14.64
CA GLY A 64 -13.43 0.63 -14.42
C GLY A 64 -13.08 1.21 -13.05
N ALA A 65 -13.21 0.40 -12.00
CA ALA A 65 -12.86 0.81 -10.64
C ALA A 65 -11.36 1.11 -10.51
N PHE A 66 -10.51 0.28 -11.13
CA PHE A 66 -9.07 0.50 -11.14
C PHE A 66 -8.67 1.79 -11.86
N LEU A 67 -9.23 2.07 -13.04
CA LEU A 67 -8.96 3.31 -13.77
C LEU A 67 -9.39 4.54 -12.96
N ASN A 68 -10.55 4.49 -12.31
CA ASN A 68 -10.98 5.56 -11.43
C ASN A 68 -10.00 5.78 -10.27
N ALA A 69 -9.55 4.70 -9.63
CA ALA A 69 -8.57 4.78 -8.55
C ALA A 69 -7.21 5.34 -9.02
N MET A 70 -6.76 4.99 -10.23
CA MET A 70 -5.52 5.53 -10.83
C MET A 70 -5.56 7.03 -11.08
N HIS A 71 -6.74 7.58 -11.40
CA HIS A 71 -6.93 9.00 -11.70
C HIS A 71 -7.34 9.83 -10.48
N LEU A 72 -7.74 9.18 -9.38
CA LEU A 72 -8.22 9.87 -8.20
C LEU A 72 -7.09 10.70 -7.56
N ASN A 73 -7.29 12.01 -7.55
CA ASN A 73 -6.50 12.94 -6.75
C ASN A 73 -7.44 14.04 -6.26
N ALA A 74 -7.49 14.23 -4.95
CA ALA A 74 -8.36 15.24 -4.37
C ALA A 74 -7.80 16.65 -4.63
N ALA A 75 -8.67 17.59 -4.95
CA ALA A 75 -8.25 18.97 -5.25
C ALA A 75 -7.87 19.77 -4.00
N ASP A 76 -8.39 19.38 -2.84
CA ASP A 76 -8.30 20.11 -1.57
C ASP A 76 -7.38 19.48 -0.53
N HIS A 77 -6.99 18.22 -0.69
CA HIS A 77 -6.10 17.50 0.23
C HIS A 77 -5.21 16.48 -0.51
N GLY A 78 -4.20 15.95 0.17
CA GLY A 78 -3.34 14.90 -0.37
C GLY A 78 -4.06 13.55 -0.44
N THR A 79 -3.86 12.83 -1.53
CA THR A 79 -4.30 11.44 -1.70
C THR A 79 -3.11 10.51 -1.54
N ILE A 80 -3.17 9.53 -0.62
CA ILE A 80 -2.11 8.55 -0.40
C ILE A 80 -2.58 7.19 -0.90
N ASN A 81 -1.96 6.72 -1.98
CA ASN A 81 -2.19 5.40 -2.55
C ASN A 81 -1.17 4.40 -2.01
N TYR A 82 -1.60 3.18 -1.74
CA TYR A 82 -0.72 2.10 -1.28
C TYR A 82 -1.27 0.73 -1.69
N ILE A 83 -0.37 -0.25 -1.71
CA ILE A 83 -0.68 -1.65 -2.02
C ILE A 83 -0.64 -2.51 -0.77
N CYS A 84 0.29 -2.19 0.12
CA CYS A 84 0.49 -2.88 1.39
C CYS A 84 0.63 -1.84 2.51
N ASN A 85 0.21 -2.22 3.70
CA ASN A 85 0.38 -1.46 4.93
C ASN A 85 0.73 -2.43 6.07
N TYR A 86 0.55 -2.02 7.31
CA TYR A 86 0.79 -2.87 8.49
C TYR A 86 -0.31 -3.94 8.70
N GLU A 87 -1.42 -3.86 7.98
CA GLU A 87 -2.50 -4.85 7.97
C GLU A 87 -2.47 -5.64 6.66
N GLY A 88 -2.58 -6.95 6.74
CA GLY A 88 -2.59 -7.80 5.55
C GLY A 88 -1.20 -8.20 5.03
N PHE A 89 -1.17 -8.78 3.85
CA PHE A 89 0.06 -9.29 3.26
C PHE A 89 1.04 -8.21 2.83
N ARG A 90 2.35 -8.50 3.00
CA ARG A 90 3.45 -7.84 2.32
C ARG A 90 3.37 -8.06 0.81
N LEU A 91 4.04 -7.22 0.04
CA LEU A 91 4.02 -7.29 -1.42
C LEU A 91 4.52 -8.65 -1.96
N HIS A 92 5.56 -9.21 -1.37
CA HIS A 92 6.04 -10.56 -1.74
C HIS A 92 5.02 -11.64 -1.38
N ASP A 93 4.40 -11.54 -0.22
CA ASP A 93 3.41 -12.51 0.26
C ASP A 93 2.11 -12.42 -0.53
N LEU A 94 1.72 -11.23 -0.98
CA LEU A 94 0.56 -10.99 -1.85
C LEU A 94 0.57 -11.83 -3.14
N VAL A 95 1.76 -12.12 -3.67
CA VAL A 95 1.94 -12.93 -4.89
C VAL A 95 2.43 -14.35 -4.59
N SER A 96 2.51 -14.71 -3.31
CA SER A 96 3.07 -16.00 -2.87
C SER A 96 2.12 -16.83 -2.05
N TYR A 97 1.08 -16.23 -1.47
CA TYR A 97 0.13 -16.90 -0.60
C TYR A 97 -1.30 -16.59 -1.02
N GLU A 98 -2.15 -17.61 -1.03
CA GLU A 98 -3.59 -17.47 -1.21
C GLU A 98 -4.28 -17.32 0.15
N HIS A 99 -3.75 -18.02 1.15
CA HIS A 99 -4.31 -18.07 2.50
C HIS A 99 -3.35 -17.44 3.51
N LYS A 100 -3.90 -16.87 4.59
CA LYS A 100 -3.10 -16.39 5.70
C LYS A 100 -2.53 -17.56 6.51
N HIS A 101 -1.33 -17.37 7.07
CA HIS A 101 -0.61 -18.32 7.89
C HIS A 101 -0.22 -17.66 9.21
N ASN A 102 -1.23 -17.41 10.07
CA ASN A 102 -1.10 -16.72 11.34
C ASN A 102 -1.04 -17.69 12.54
N GLU A 103 -0.86 -18.99 12.31
CA GLU A 103 -0.87 -20.03 13.37
C GLU A 103 0.12 -19.72 14.50
N ALA A 104 1.26 -19.11 14.16
CA ALA A 104 2.28 -18.72 15.15
C ALA A 104 1.84 -17.57 16.08
N ASN A 105 0.73 -16.89 15.77
CA ASN A 105 0.18 -15.82 16.61
C ASN A 105 -0.60 -16.38 17.83
N GLY A 106 -0.93 -17.69 17.85
CA GLY A 106 -1.65 -18.31 18.95
C GLY A 106 -3.16 -18.10 18.96
N GLU A 107 -3.73 -17.55 17.88
CA GLU A 107 -5.15 -17.25 17.69
C GLU A 107 -5.85 -18.25 16.75
N GLU A 108 -5.30 -19.47 16.62
CA GLU A 108 -5.83 -20.53 15.74
C GLU A 108 -6.04 -20.08 14.28
N ASN A 109 -5.20 -19.16 13.77
CA ASN A 109 -5.32 -18.53 12.46
C ASN A 109 -6.63 -17.74 12.24
N CYS A 110 -7.31 -17.31 13.33
CA CYS A 110 -8.55 -16.54 13.27
C CYS A 110 -8.31 -15.02 13.19
N ASP A 111 -7.12 -14.56 13.57
CA ASP A 111 -6.72 -13.15 13.54
C ASP A 111 -6.33 -12.68 12.12
N GLY A 112 -6.22 -11.36 11.96
CA GLY A 112 -5.90 -10.74 10.67
C GLY A 112 -7.03 -10.82 9.64
N GLN A 113 -6.77 -10.33 8.44
CA GLN A 113 -7.75 -10.27 7.37
C GLN A 113 -7.89 -11.61 6.65
N ASP A 114 -9.12 -12.06 6.40
CA ASP A 114 -9.38 -13.27 5.61
C ASP A 114 -9.24 -12.97 4.11
N GLU A 115 -9.76 -11.83 3.66
CA GLU A 115 -9.69 -11.43 2.26
C GLU A 115 -8.48 -10.53 1.99
N ASN A 116 -7.41 -11.10 1.42
CA ASN A 116 -6.20 -10.35 1.07
C ASN A 116 -6.17 -9.90 -0.39
N CYS A 117 -7.11 -10.33 -1.23
CA CYS A 117 -7.08 -10.15 -2.68
C CYS A 117 -5.74 -10.60 -3.29
N SER A 118 -5.17 -11.66 -2.74
CA SER A 118 -3.87 -12.23 -3.13
C SER A 118 -3.99 -13.31 -4.19
N TRP A 119 -2.87 -13.67 -4.79
CA TRP A 119 -2.75 -14.78 -5.70
C TRP A 119 -1.36 -15.43 -5.58
N ASN A 120 -1.31 -16.70 -5.18
CA ASN A 120 -0.06 -17.43 -4.96
C ASN A 120 0.74 -17.75 -6.24
N CYS A 121 0.26 -17.35 -7.42
CA CYS A 121 0.85 -17.65 -8.72
C CYS A 121 0.99 -19.15 -8.99
N GLY A 122 0.05 -19.96 -8.44
CA GLY A 122 -0.05 -21.40 -8.65
C GLY A 122 0.76 -22.26 -7.69
N VAL A 123 1.41 -21.67 -6.69
CA VAL A 123 2.13 -22.40 -5.64
C VAL A 123 2.02 -21.63 -4.32
N GLU A 124 1.46 -22.26 -3.30
CA GLU A 124 1.36 -21.68 -1.97
C GLU A 124 2.75 -21.62 -1.31
N GLY A 125 3.12 -20.44 -0.80
CA GLY A 125 4.39 -20.22 -0.11
C GLY A 125 5.63 -20.21 -1.02
N PRO A 126 6.82 -20.45 -0.44
CA PRO A 126 8.10 -20.38 -1.16
C PRO A 126 8.18 -21.35 -2.34
N SER A 127 8.75 -20.93 -3.45
CA SER A 127 8.93 -21.77 -4.63
C SER A 127 10.32 -21.60 -5.25
N ARG A 128 10.91 -22.72 -5.73
CA ARG A 128 12.14 -22.72 -6.54
C ARG A 128 11.87 -22.97 -8.01
N LYS A 129 10.59 -23.11 -8.42
CA LYS A 129 10.22 -23.28 -9.81
C LYS A 129 10.43 -21.97 -10.57
N LYS A 130 11.33 -21.97 -11.54
CA LYS A 130 11.71 -20.78 -12.32
C LYS A 130 10.50 -20.03 -12.89
N ALA A 131 9.53 -20.75 -13.45
CA ALA A 131 8.32 -20.15 -14.03
C ALA A 131 7.49 -19.41 -12.98
N VAL A 132 7.33 -19.97 -11.75
CA VAL A 132 6.60 -19.35 -10.65
C VAL A 132 7.34 -18.09 -10.17
N CYS A 133 8.64 -18.17 -9.96
CA CYS A 133 9.46 -17.02 -9.53
C CYS A 133 9.40 -15.88 -10.55
N GLN A 134 9.48 -16.20 -11.85
CA GLN A 134 9.37 -15.20 -12.92
C GLN A 134 7.97 -14.56 -12.96
N LEU A 135 6.91 -15.35 -12.76
CA LEU A 135 5.55 -14.84 -12.71
C LEU A 135 5.35 -13.90 -11.52
N ARG A 136 5.80 -14.29 -10.31
CA ARG A 136 5.76 -13.46 -9.11
C ARG A 136 6.50 -12.13 -9.30
N ASN A 137 7.73 -12.18 -9.82
CA ASN A 137 8.50 -10.96 -10.11
C ASN A 137 7.78 -10.05 -11.11
N ARG A 138 7.12 -10.62 -12.13
CA ARG A 138 6.31 -9.84 -13.07
C ARG A 138 5.12 -9.18 -12.39
N GLN A 139 4.40 -9.90 -11.53
CA GLN A 139 3.26 -9.36 -10.80
C GLN A 139 3.66 -8.25 -9.82
N ILE A 140 4.77 -8.42 -9.10
CA ILE A 140 5.34 -7.37 -8.24
C ILE A 140 5.65 -6.11 -9.05
N ARG A 141 6.29 -6.24 -10.20
CA ARG A 141 6.58 -5.09 -11.08
C ARG A 141 5.31 -4.43 -11.60
N ASN A 142 4.32 -5.21 -12.01
CA ASN A 142 3.04 -4.68 -12.49
C ASN A 142 2.39 -3.81 -11.42
N ILE A 143 2.26 -4.31 -10.19
CA ILE A 143 1.55 -3.57 -9.13
C ILE A 143 2.35 -2.37 -8.64
N LEU A 144 3.69 -2.44 -8.60
CA LEU A 144 4.55 -1.28 -8.33
C LEU A 144 4.39 -0.22 -9.43
N THR A 145 4.31 -0.62 -10.71
CA THR A 145 4.01 0.30 -11.80
C THR A 145 2.68 1.00 -11.59
N MET A 146 1.63 0.26 -11.26
CA MET A 146 0.31 0.83 -10.96
C MET A 146 0.40 1.87 -9.83
N LEU A 147 1.09 1.54 -8.75
CA LEU A 147 1.25 2.45 -7.60
C LEU A 147 1.98 3.74 -7.98
N PHE A 148 3.11 3.62 -8.66
CA PHE A 148 3.96 4.79 -8.95
C PHE A 148 3.45 5.64 -10.10
N LEU A 149 2.61 5.11 -11.00
CA LEU A 149 2.02 5.86 -12.11
C LEU A 149 0.62 6.41 -11.81
N ALA A 150 0.02 6.06 -10.67
CA ALA A 150 -1.24 6.64 -10.22
C ALA A 150 -1.07 8.11 -9.83
N GLN A 151 -2.13 8.88 -9.93
CA GLN A 151 -2.19 10.23 -9.34
C GLN A 151 -2.13 10.13 -7.80
N GLY A 152 -1.89 11.26 -7.14
CA GLY A 152 -1.70 11.27 -5.68
C GLY A 152 -0.29 10.86 -5.24
N THR A 153 -0.11 10.53 -3.99
CA THR A 153 1.18 10.19 -3.38
C THR A 153 1.31 8.68 -3.20
N PRO A 154 2.28 8.02 -3.83
CA PRO A 154 2.52 6.60 -3.60
C PRO A 154 3.15 6.40 -2.22
N MET A 155 2.60 5.48 -1.44
CA MET A 155 3.19 4.99 -0.20
C MET A 155 3.66 3.55 -0.40
N LEU A 156 4.94 3.32 -0.17
CA LEU A 156 5.55 1.99 -0.20
C LEU A 156 5.78 1.52 1.24
N PHE A 157 5.33 0.31 1.55
CA PHE A 157 5.55 -0.27 2.88
C PHE A 157 6.99 -0.77 2.98
N GLY A 158 7.70 -0.38 4.06
CA GLY A 158 9.13 -0.65 4.20
C GLY A 158 9.48 -2.13 4.10
N GLY A 159 10.43 -2.48 3.22
CA GLY A 159 10.83 -3.84 2.88
C GLY A 159 10.20 -4.40 1.59
N ASP A 160 9.10 -3.83 1.12
CA ASP A 160 8.45 -4.29 -0.13
C ASP A 160 9.33 -4.03 -1.35
N GLU A 161 10.20 -3.00 -1.29
CA GLU A 161 11.15 -2.64 -2.35
C GLU A 161 12.23 -3.71 -2.59
N PHE A 162 12.42 -4.65 -1.68
CA PHE A 162 13.34 -5.77 -1.85
C PHE A 162 12.71 -7.13 -1.50
N CYS A 163 11.38 -7.21 -1.60
CA CYS A 163 10.64 -8.46 -1.45
C CYS A 163 10.71 -9.08 -0.05
N ASN A 164 10.72 -8.27 1.02
CA ASN A 164 10.61 -8.78 2.38
C ASN A 164 9.32 -9.58 2.55
N SER A 165 9.39 -10.73 3.22
CA SER A 165 8.27 -11.63 3.46
C SER A 165 8.02 -11.80 4.95
N GLN A 166 6.78 -11.98 5.32
CA GLN A 166 6.35 -12.41 6.66
C GLN A 166 5.86 -13.87 6.65
N ASN A 167 6.27 -14.64 5.61
CA ASN A 167 5.96 -16.05 5.45
C ASN A 167 4.44 -16.36 5.45
N GLY A 168 3.64 -15.44 4.90
CA GLY A 168 2.19 -15.57 4.85
C GLY A 168 1.48 -15.17 6.15
N ASN A 169 2.20 -14.72 7.17
CA ASN A 169 1.58 -14.09 8.33
C ASN A 169 1.17 -12.65 7.97
N ASN A 170 -0.14 -12.40 7.94
CA ASN A 170 -0.70 -11.11 7.55
C ASN A 170 -1.07 -10.22 8.76
N ASN A 171 -0.72 -10.64 9.98
CA ASN A 171 -0.98 -9.91 11.21
C ASN A 171 0.13 -10.13 12.26
N PRO A 172 1.39 -9.78 12.00
CA PRO A 172 2.53 -10.14 12.84
C PRO A 172 2.68 -9.28 14.11
N TYR A 173 1.61 -8.74 14.66
CA TYR A 173 1.62 -7.80 15.80
C TYR A 173 2.32 -8.35 17.06
N CYS A 174 2.25 -9.65 17.27
CA CYS A 174 2.87 -10.34 18.43
C CYS A 174 4.20 -11.04 18.07
N GLN A 175 4.70 -10.89 16.84
CA GLN A 175 5.90 -11.58 16.34
C GLN A 175 7.15 -10.71 16.50
N ASP A 176 7.76 -10.69 17.68
CA ASP A 176 9.08 -10.09 17.89
C ASP A 176 10.20 -11.09 17.53
N ASN A 177 10.21 -11.51 16.26
CA ASN A 177 11.12 -12.51 15.70
C ASN A 177 11.25 -12.32 14.18
N PRO A 178 12.03 -13.17 13.44
CA PRO A 178 12.22 -13.02 12.00
C PRO A 178 10.95 -12.95 11.15
N THR A 179 9.80 -13.43 11.63
CA THR A 179 8.53 -13.27 10.90
C THR A 179 8.09 -11.80 10.87
N GLY A 180 8.20 -11.07 12.00
CA GLY A 180 7.84 -9.67 12.10
C GLY A 180 8.94 -8.69 11.68
N TRP A 181 10.20 -9.14 11.71
CA TRP A 181 11.34 -8.27 11.42
C TRP A 181 11.55 -8.08 9.91
N ILE A 182 12.23 -6.99 9.55
CA ILE A 182 12.72 -6.80 8.18
C ILE A 182 14.02 -7.60 8.01
N ASP A 183 14.01 -8.55 7.07
CA ASP A 183 15.20 -9.30 6.70
C ASP A 183 16.09 -8.49 5.75
N TRP A 184 17.04 -7.77 6.29
CA TRP A 184 18.01 -6.99 5.50
C TRP A 184 18.90 -7.83 4.58
N SER A 185 19.00 -9.16 4.82
CA SER A 185 19.74 -10.06 3.93
C SER A 185 19.00 -10.32 2.62
N ALA A 186 17.68 -10.22 2.62
CA ALA A 186 16.84 -10.31 1.43
C ALA A 186 17.16 -9.25 0.38
N LYS A 187 17.77 -8.12 0.77
CA LYS A 187 18.23 -7.06 -0.14
C LYS A 187 19.09 -7.58 -1.30
N LYS A 188 19.91 -8.59 -1.06
CA LYS A 188 20.75 -9.21 -2.12
C LYS A 188 19.91 -9.92 -3.18
N HIS A 189 18.80 -10.52 -2.80
CA HIS A 189 17.88 -11.23 -3.69
C HIS A 189 16.84 -10.30 -4.31
N GLY A 190 16.50 -9.21 -3.62
CA GLY A 190 15.53 -8.20 -4.05
C GLY A 190 16.14 -7.02 -4.83
N GLU A 191 17.44 -7.04 -5.14
CA GLU A 191 18.14 -5.91 -5.79
C GLU A 191 17.49 -5.49 -7.11
N GLU A 192 16.99 -6.45 -7.88
CA GLU A 192 16.30 -6.19 -9.14
C GLU A 192 15.02 -5.37 -8.95
N ILE A 193 14.23 -5.70 -7.93
CA ILE A 193 13.01 -4.96 -7.60
C ILE A 193 13.35 -3.60 -7.01
N MET A 194 14.37 -3.51 -6.17
CA MET A 194 14.82 -2.24 -5.63
C MET A 194 15.30 -1.27 -6.70
N ASN A 195 16.02 -1.75 -7.71
CA ASN A 195 16.43 -0.95 -8.86
C ASN A 195 15.21 -0.52 -9.69
N TYR A 196 14.21 -1.38 -9.80
CA TYR A 196 12.95 -1.04 -10.47
C TYR A 196 12.17 0.05 -9.72
N VAL A 197 12.10 -0.02 -8.40
CA VAL A 197 11.48 1.03 -7.57
C VAL A 197 12.21 2.37 -7.73
N ARG A 198 13.55 2.37 -7.75
CA ARG A 198 14.33 3.59 -8.04
C ARG A 198 13.97 4.18 -9.39
N PHE A 199 13.93 3.34 -10.43
CA PHE A 199 13.55 3.78 -11.78
C PHE A 199 12.16 4.40 -11.79
N LEU A 200 11.16 3.77 -11.18
CA LEU A 200 9.79 4.30 -11.11
C LEU A 200 9.73 5.62 -10.33
N SER A 201 10.46 5.72 -9.22
CA SER A 201 10.54 6.95 -8.42
C SER A 201 11.18 8.10 -9.22
N GLU A 202 12.26 7.83 -9.93
CA GLU A 202 12.89 8.83 -10.79
C GLU A 202 12.00 9.25 -11.96
N LEU A 203 11.33 8.30 -12.61
CA LEU A 203 10.38 8.57 -13.68
C LEU A 203 9.25 9.49 -13.18
N ARG A 204 8.69 9.16 -12.03
CA ARG A 204 7.63 9.96 -11.40
C ARG A 204 8.12 11.37 -11.08
N ASN A 205 9.26 11.51 -10.44
CA ASN A 205 9.81 12.81 -10.05
C ASN A 205 10.14 13.72 -11.23
N LYS A 206 10.51 13.14 -12.37
CA LYS A 206 10.84 13.89 -13.61
C LYS A 206 9.61 14.29 -14.42
N SER A 207 8.47 13.66 -14.21
CA SER A 207 7.27 13.86 -15.03
C SER A 207 6.17 14.62 -14.27
N PRO A 208 5.79 15.82 -14.72
CA PRO A 208 4.68 16.57 -14.11
C PRO A 208 3.32 15.89 -14.29
N LEU A 209 3.20 14.91 -15.19
CA LEU A 209 1.96 14.18 -15.45
C LEU A 209 1.44 13.41 -14.23
N PHE A 210 2.32 13.03 -13.30
CA PHE A 210 1.96 12.29 -12.10
C PHE A 210 1.71 13.18 -10.87
N HIS A 211 1.74 14.50 -11.05
CA HIS A 211 1.56 15.51 -10.01
C HIS A 211 0.43 16.47 -10.32
N GLN A 212 -0.53 16.07 -11.15
CA GLN A 212 -1.69 16.91 -11.52
C GLN A 212 -2.71 16.89 -10.38
N ASN A 213 -3.22 18.07 -10.04
CA ASN A 213 -4.32 18.31 -9.11
C ASN A 213 -5.62 18.43 -9.89
#